data_24c91d86789b6f1e7243439c276918d1
#
_entry.id   24c91d86789b6f1e7243439c276918d1
#
_cell.length_a   1.000
_cell.length_b   1.000
_cell.length_c   1.000
_cell.angle_alpha   90.00
_cell.angle_beta   90.00
_cell.angle_gamma   90.00
#
_symmetry.space_group_name_H-M   'P 1'
#
loop_
_entity.id
_entity.type
_entity.pdbx_description
1 polymer ?
#
loop_
_entity_poly.entity_id
_entity_poly.type
_entity_poly.pdbx_seq_one_letter_code
_entity_poly.pdbx_strand_id
1 'polypeptide(L)'
;MYIGNMEQGRDDRLQMHGKAKRKDRSQWTVVSDTHQPIIKRGQWQRVQALLNANARTPDFQQSISPFAGFLKCGDCGRAMVKTTWGGKTFYTCGSYKRYGASVCSKHYIAHDMLAQVVLNDLNRLIAGVENLRQLARQGAAKRPHSGADPPQKLEAALQRIQRRRQSAYEDYQDALISKEDFLRYRADYDAQEQALQAQLDKLRSSAQDDPLALPWVKELLTLGHLTELDRPTVAAAIREIRVYDGNRIEIDYLLPESCRALLEG
;
A
#
# COMPACT_ATOMS: atom_id res chain seq x y z
N MET A 1 16.74 -8.78 9.81
CA MET A 1 17.61 -9.43 8.82
C MET A 1 17.14 -9.19 7.40
N TYR A 2 15.98 -9.68 6.95
CA TYR A 2 15.55 -9.55 5.53
C TYR A 2 15.28 -8.11 5.05
N ILE A 3 15.02 -7.18 5.97
CA ILE A 3 14.69 -5.77 5.69
C ILE A 3 15.85 -4.80 5.95
N GLY A 4 17.09 -5.31 5.97
CA GLY A 4 18.28 -4.49 6.20
C GLY A 4 18.62 -4.24 7.68
N ASN A 5 17.87 -4.81 8.63
CA ASN A 5 18.11 -4.62 10.06
C ASN A 5 18.91 -5.78 10.64
N MET A 6 19.80 -5.47 11.58
CA MET A 6 20.48 -6.44 12.41
C MET A 6 19.83 -6.48 13.79
N GLU A 7 19.54 -7.69 14.28
CA GLU A 7 18.91 -7.92 15.59
C GLU A 7 19.84 -8.80 16.43
N GLN A 8 20.18 -8.34 17.62
CA GLN A 8 21.06 -9.02 18.57
C GLN A 8 20.40 -9.10 19.96
N GLY A 9 20.98 -9.94 20.83
CA GLY A 9 20.53 -10.07 22.21
C GLY A 9 19.15 -10.73 22.37
N ARG A 10 18.76 -11.60 21.43
CA ARG A 10 17.45 -12.29 21.45
C ARG A 10 17.28 -13.28 22.58
N ASP A 11 18.38 -13.92 22.99
CA ASP A 11 18.38 -14.99 23.96
C ASP A 11 19.37 -14.68 25.10
N ASP A 12 19.01 -15.10 26.31
CA ASP A 12 19.86 -15.07 27.49
C ASP A 12 20.27 -16.49 27.86
N ARG A 13 21.54 -16.71 28.14
CA ARG A 13 22.10 -17.97 28.63
C ARG A 13 22.77 -17.74 29.98
N LEU A 14 22.14 -18.22 31.01
CA LEU A 14 22.69 -18.12 32.36
C LEU A 14 23.89 -19.03 32.57
N GLN A 15 24.05 -20.09 31.77
CA GLN A 15 25.15 -21.05 31.83
C GLN A 15 25.62 -21.42 30.43
N MET A 16 26.91 -21.73 30.26
CA MET A 16 27.59 -21.96 28.97
C MET A 16 26.94 -23.08 28.13
N HIS A 17 26.33 -24.09 28.78
CA HIS A 17 25.59 -25.20 28.16
C HIS A 17 24.11 -25.25 28.58
N GLY A 18 23.60 -24.19 29.21
CA GLY A 18 22.22 -24.11 29.66
C GLY A 18 21.23 -23.85 28.53
N LYS A 19 19.94 -24.10 28.75
CA LYS A 19 18.87 -23.76 27.83
C LYS A 19 18.80 -22.22 27.63
N ALA A 20 18.82 -21.79 26.40
CA ALA A 20 18.61 -20.38 26.07
C ALA A 20 17.18 -19.96 26.43
N LYS A 21 17.02 -18.88 27.18
CA LYS A 21 15.73 -18.27 27.48
C LYS A 21 15.55 -17.06 26.56
N ARG A 22 14.49 -17.05 25.78
CA ARG A 22 14.20 -15.96 24.86
C ARG A 22 13.80 -14.72 25.64
N LYS A 23 14.45 -13.59 25.34
CA LYS A 23 14.14 -12.29 25.91
C LYS A 23 12.90 -11.70 25.25
N ASP A 24 12.23 -10.79 25.95
CA ASP A 24 11.18 -9.98 25.36
C ASP A 24 11.75 -9.12 24.21
N ARG A 25 10.93 -8.87 23.19
CA ARG A 25 11.37 -8.14 22.00
C ARG A 25 11.82 -6.71 22.30
N SER A 26 11.31 -6.10 23.36
CA SER A 26 11.71 -4.77 23.85
C SER A 26 13.17 -4.74 24.35
N GLN A 27 13.74 -5.88 24.72
CA GLN A 27 15.10 -6.03 25.21
C GLN A 27 16.13 -6.36 24.12
N TRP A 28 15.67 -6.51 22.88
CA TRP A 28 16.56 -6.79 21.75
C TRP A 28 17.25 -5.53 21.28
N THR A 29 18.52 -5.64 20.94
CA THR A 29 19.25 -4.57 20.26
C THR A 29 18.96 -4.66 18.76
N VAL A 30 18.29 -3.67 18.23
CA VAL A 30 17.95 -3.59 16.79
C VAL A 30 18.67 -2.41 16.18
N VAL A 31 19.54 -2.66 15.22
CA VAL A 31 20.21 -1.64 14.42
C VAL A 31 19.60 -1.65 13.03
N SER A 32 19.05 -0.50 12.63
CA SER A 32 18.39 -0.35 11.32
C SER A 32 19.41 -0.10 10.21
N ASP A 33 19.07 -0.54 8.99
CA ASP A 33 19.79 -0.21 7.74
C ASP A 33 21.28 -0.59 7.73
N THR A 34 21.63 -1.72 8.35
CA THR A 34 23.01 -2.23 8.42
C THR A 34 23.49 -2.89 7.11
N HIS A 35 22.55 -3.28 6.25
CA HIS A 35 22.83 -3.92 4.96
C HIS A 35 21.67 -3.71 3.98
N GLN A 36 21.93 -3.93 2.70
CA GLN A 36 20.90 -3.79 1.67
C GLN A 36 19.74 -4.76 1.90
N PRO A 37 18.47 -4.27 1.95
CA PRO A 37 17.31 -5.12 2.20
C PRO A 37 17.06 -6.08 1.03
N ILE A 38 16.83 -7.37 1.35
CA ILE A 38 16.42 -8.40 0.38
C ILE A 38 14.93 -8.25 0.07
N ILE A 39 14.13 -7.82 1.06
CA ILE A 39 12.68 -7.65 0.96
C ILE A 39 12.33 -6.22 1.33
N LYS A 40 11.46 -5.57 0.55
CA LYS A 40 10.95 -4.22 0.83
C LYS A 40 10.20 -4.19 2.17
N ARG A 41 10.40 -3.13 2.97
CA ARG A 41 9.75 -2.97 4.30
C ARG A 41 8.23 -3.14 4.27
N GLY A 42 7.54 -2.59 3.28
CA GLY A 42 6.10 -2.74 3.13
C GLY A 42 5.65 -4.19 2.90
N GLN A 43 6.39 -4.94 2.10
CA GLN A 43 6.13 -6.37 1.89
C GLN A 43 6.36 -7.17 3.17
N TRP A 44 7.43 -6.89 3.90
CA TRP A 44 7.71 -7.51 5.19
C TRP A 44 6.60 -7.24 6.21
N GLN A 45 6.14 -6.00 6.34
CA GLN A 45 5.06 -5.63 7.25
C GLN A 45 3.75 -6.35 6.92
N ARG A 46 3.41 -6.48 5.64
CA ARG A 46 2.24 -7.26 5.18
C ARG A 46 2.35 -8.73 5.59
N VAL A 47 3.50 -9.35 5.38
CA VAL A 47 3.74 -10.76 5.78
C VAL A 47 3.65 -10.91 7.30
N GLN A 48 4.22 -9.99 8.09
CA GLN A 48 4.11 -10.06 9.55
C GLN A 48 2.67 -9.90 10.04
N ALA A 49 1.89 -9.01 9.43
CA ALA A 49 0.47 -8.88 9.74
C ALA A 49 -0.32 -10.16 9.44
N LEU A 50 -0.04 -10.81 8.31
CA LEU A 50 -0.62 -12.10 7.96
C LEU A 50 -0.23 -13.23 8.93
N LEU A 51 1.02 -13.29 9.34
CA LEU A 51 1.49 -14.27 10.32
C LEU A 51 0.84 -14.06 11.70
N ASN A 52 0.69 -12.81 12.13
CA ASN A 52 0.02 -12.49 13.39
C ASN A 52 -1.49 -12.75 13.34
N ALA A 53 -2.13 -12.55 12.19
CA ALA A 53 -3.55 -12.88 11.99
C ALA A 53 -3.82 -14.40 12.00
N ASN A 54 -2.79 -15.24 11.72
CA ASN A 54 -2.89 -16.70 11.65
C ASN A 54 -2.30 -17.38 12.89
N ALA A 55 -2.81 -17.07 14.07
CA ALA A 55 -2.29 -17.61 15.34
C ALA A 55 -2.45 -19.13 15.55
N ARG A 56 -3.03 -19.88 14.61
CA ARG A 56 -3.14 -21.34 14.68
C ARG A 56 -2.75 -21.96 13.33
N THR A 57 -1.72 -22.78 13.33
CA THR A 57 -1.41 -23.70 12.21
C THR A 57 -2.54 -24.74 12.12
N PRO A 58 -3.24 -24.83 10.98
CA PRO A 58 -4.21 -25.90 10.78
C PRO A 58 -3.48 -27.24 10.70
N ASP A 59 -4.18 -28.29 11.12
CA ASP A 59 -3.76 -29.68 10.93
C ASP A 59 -3.40 -29.93 9.46
N PHE A 60 -2.29 -30.58 9.20
CA PHE A 60 -1.61 -30.69 7.89
C PHE A 60 -2.47 -31.24 6.73
N GLN A 61 -3.67 -31.74 7.03
CA GLN A 61 -4.56 -32.37 6.06
C GLN A 61 -5.74 -31.49 5.59
N GLN A 62 -5.92 -30.28 6.12
CA GLN A 62 -7.03 -29.42 5.70
C GLN A 62 -6.54 -28.25 4.85
N SER A 63 -7.13 -28.09 3.67
CA SER A 63 -6.92 -26.91 2.83
C SER A 63 -7.27 -25.64 3.62
N ILE A 64 -6.32 -24.73 3.69
CA ILE A 64 -6.53 -23.44 4.36
C ILE A 64 -7.57 -22.66 3.58
N SER A 65 -8.69 -22.31 4.22
CA SER A 65 -9.70 -21.46 3.59
C SER A 65 -9.12 -20.11 3.15
N PRO A 66 -9.48 -19.58 1.98
CA PRO A 66 -9.05 -18.25 1.51
C PRO A 66 -9.30 -17.15 2.53
N PHE A 67 -10.38 -17.25 3.29
CA PHE A 67 -10.81 -16.26 4.26
C PHE A 67 -10.28 -16.45 5.69
N ALA A 68 -9.45 -17.48 5.93
CA ALA A 68 -8.94 -17.76 7.27
C ALA A 68 -8.09 -16.59 7.80
N GLY A 69 -8.48 -16.03 8.93
CA GLY A 69 -7.82 -14.89 9.57
C GLY A 69 -8.36 -13.51 9.16
N PHE A 70 -9.16 -13.42 8.09
CA PHE A 70 -9.75 -12.17 7.63
C PHE A 70 -11.17 -11.93 8.13
N LEU A 71 -11.90 -12.99 8.52
CA LEU A 71 -13.28 -12.91 8.94
C LEU A 71 -13.43 -12.59 10.41
N LYS A 72 -14.19 -11.54 10.72
CA LYS A 72 -14.57 -11.13 12.06
C LYS A 72 -16.08 -10.97 12.20
N CYS A 73 -16.57 -11.19 13.40
CA CYS A 73 -17.93 -10.87 13.76
C CYS A 73 -18.07 -9.35 13.87
N GLY A 74 -19.09 -8.76 13.22
CA GLY A 74 -19.34 -7.31 13.24
C GLY A 74 -19.69 -6.78 14.63
N ASP A 75 -20.36 -7.58 15.47
CA ASP A 75 -20.81 -7.16 16.78
C ASP A 75 -19.74 -7.30 17.86
N CYS A 76 -19.08 -8.48 17.94
CA CYS A 76 -18.12 -8.74 19.01
C CYS A 76 -16.65 -8.64 18.59
N GLY A 77 -16.35 -8.41 17.32
CA GLY A 77 -15.00 -8.27 16.78
C GLY A 77 -14.16 -9.57 16.76
N ARG A 78 -14.66 -10.68 17.35
CA ARG A 78 -13.91 -11.92 17.40
C ARG A 78 -13.89 -12.63 16.05
N ALA A 79 -12.82 -13.36 15.78
CA ALA A 79 -12.67 -14.14 14.55
C ALA A 79 -13.80 -15.15 14.41
N MET A 80 -14.26 -15.33 13.17
CA MET A 80 -15.22 -16.37 12.81
C MET A 80 -14.51 -17.70 12.60
N VAL A 81 -15.19 -18.77 12.97
CA VAL A 81 -14.66 -20.14 12.97
C VAL A 81 -15.31 -20.93 11.85
N LYS A 82 -14.52 -21.62 11.03
CA LYS A 82 -15.00 -22.55 9.99
C LYS A 82 -15.75 -23.70 10.64
N THR A 83 -16.94 -24.01 10.13
CA THR A 83 -17.77 -25.14 10.52
C THR A 83 -18.27 -25.82 9.26
N THR A 84 -18.31 -27.16 9.28
CA THR A 84 -18.87 -27.93 8.17
C THR A 84 -20.14 -28.62 8.66
N TRP A 85 -21.22 -28.48 7.92
CA TRP A 85 -22.49 -29.13 8.20
C TRP A 85 -23.17 -29.54 6.89
N GLY A 86 -23.62 -30.77 6.79
CA GLY A 86 -24.24 -31.30 5.56
C GLY A 86 -23.34 -31.19 4.33
N GLY A 87 -22.01 -31.36 4.48
CA GLY A 87 -21.07 -31.22 3.36
C GLY A 87 -20.78 -29.77 2.93
N LYS A 88 -21.48 -28.78 3.50
CA LYS A 88 -21.28 -27.37 3.21
C LYS A 88 -20.43 -26.68 4.29
N THR A 89 -19.62 -25.74 3.86
CA THR A 89 -18.77 -24.93 4.76
C THR A 89 -19.46 -23.63 5.14
N PHE A 90 -19.44 -23.32 6.43
CA PHE A 90 -19.96 -22.08 7.00
C PHE A 90 -18.89 -21.44 7.88
N TYR A 91 -18.99 -20.14 8.10
CA TYR A 91 -18.26 -19.41 9.11
C TYR A 91 -19.24 -18.94 10.17
N THR A 92 -18.93 -19.20 11.43
CA THR A 92 -19.80 -18.86 12.58
C THR A 92 -19.00 -18.04 13.57
N CYS A 93 -19.66 -17.09 14.25
CA CYS A 93 -19.03 -16.28 15.28
C CYS A 93 -18.34 -17.15 16.35
N GLY A 94 -17.05 -16.91 16.58
CA GLY A 94 -16.26 -17.66 17.53
C GLY A 94 -16.71 -17.50 18.99
N SER A 95 -17.26 -16.32 19.35
CA SER A 95 -17.83 -16.08 20.67
C SER A 95 -19.12 -16.87 20.87
N TYR A 96 -20.02 -16.82 19.92
CA TYR A 96 -21.27 -17.58 19.96
C TYR A 96 -20.99 -19.10 20.05
N LYS A 97 -20.07 -19.60 19.22
CA LYS A 97 -19.71 -21.02 19.20
C LYS A 97 -19.14 -21.51 20.53
N ARG A 98 -18.39 -20.64 21.23
CA ARG A 98 -17.71 -21.02 22.48
C ARG A 98 -18.55 -20.77 23.73
N TYR A 99 -19.32 -19.68 23.76
CA TYR A 99 -19.98 -19.19 24.95
C TYR A 99 -21.52 -19.09 24.80
N GLY A 100 -22.06 -19.35 23.60
CA GLY A 100 -23.49 -19.29 23.33
C GLY A 100 -24.04 -17.85 23.20
N ALA A 101 -25.36 -17.75 23.27
CA ALA A 101 -26.11 -16.50 23.07
C ALA A 101 -25.90 -15.46 24.17
N SER A 102 -25.29 -15.84 25.31
CA SER A 102 -24.99 -14.89 26.40
C SER A 102 -23.90 -13.87 26.07
N VAL A 103 -23.04 -14.16 25.08
CA VAL A 103 -21.89 -13.30 24.72
C VAL A 103 -22.06 -12.64 23.36
N CYS A 104 -22.70 -13.33 22.40
CA CYS A 104 -22.93 -12.80 21.06
C CYS A 104 -24.09 -13.52 20.39
N SER A 105 -24.78 -12.85 19.46
CA SER A 105 -25.79 -13.46 18.63
C SER A 105 -25.22 -14.44 17.59
N LYS A 106 -26.07 -15.28 17.01
CA LYS A 106 -25.68 -16.30 16.03
C LYS A 106 -25.40 -15.66 14.68
N HIS A 107 -24.19 -15.13 14.50
CA HIS A 107 -23.73 -14.71 13.17
C HIS A 107 -23.12 -15.89 12.44
N TYR A 108 -23.56 -16.14 11.20
CA TYR A 108 -22.99 -17.16 10.33
C TYR A 108 -23.13 -16.75 8.87
N ILE A 109 -22.24 -17.23 8.03
CA ILE A 109 -22.29 -17.04 6.58
C ILE A 109 -21.80 -18.30 5.87
N ALA A 110 -22.44 -18.66 4.76
CA ALA A 110 -21.99 -19.75 3.91
C ALA A 110 -20.72 -19.36 3.14
N HIS A 111 -19.77 -20.28 3.01
CA HIS A 111 -18.53 -20.06 2.28
C HIS A 111 -18.77 -19.62 0.84
N ASP A 112 -19.66 -20.33 0.12
CA ASP A 112 -19.92 -20.09 -1.29
C ASP A 112 -20.55 -18.72 -1.54
N MET A 113 -21.46 -18.30 -0.65
CA MET A 113 -22.07 -16.98 -0.70
C MET A 113 -21.03 -15.89 -0.48
N LEU A 114 -20.19 -16.04 0.54
CA LEU A 114 -19.11 -15.10 0.83
C LEU A 114 -18.12 -15.01 -0.33
N ALA A 115 -17.72 -16.16 -0.88
CA ALA A 115 -16.79 -16.23 -2.01
C ALA A 115 -17.35 -15.51 -3.23
N GLN A 116 -18.63 -15.70 -3.54
CA GLN A 116 -19.28 -15.03 -4.66
C GLN A 116 -19.34 -13.50 -4.46
N VAL A 117 -19.72 -13.04 -3.27
CA VAL A 117 -19.79 -11.60 -2.98
C VAL A 117 -18.42 -10.96 -3.13
N VAL A 118 -17.39 -11.53 -2.49
CA VAL A 118 -16.03 -11.01 -2.55
C VAL A 118 -15.48 -11.04 -3.98
N LEU A 119 -15.73 -12.13 -4.72
CA LEU A 119 -15.28 -12.26 -6.10
C LEU A 119 -15.90 -11.20 -7.02
N ASN A 120 -17.22 -11.01 -6.90
CA ASN A 120 -17.93 -10.00 -7.69
C ASN A 120 -17.45 -8.59 -7.36
N ASP A 121 -17.21 -8.30 -6.10
CA ASP A 121 -16.79 -6.99 -5.65
C ASP A 121 -15.36 -6.68 -6.12
N LEU A 122 -14.43 -7.64 -5.99
CA LEU A 122 -13.07 -7.51 -6.52
C LEU A 122 -13.06 -7.33 -8.04
N ASN A 123 -13.88 -8.09 -8.78
CA ASN A 123 -13.97 -7.92 -10.23
C ASN A 123 -14.56 -6.55 -10.63
N ARG A 124 -15.51 -6.01 -9.86
CA ARG A 124 -16.00 -4.64 -10.05
C ARG A 124 -14.87 -3.62 -9.84
N LEU A 125 -14.07 -3.77 -8.78
CA LEU A 125 -12.93 -2.91 -8.51
C LEU A 125 -11.91 -2.95 -9.65
N ILE A 126 -11.57 -4.14 -10.13
CA ILE A 126 -10.63 -4.32 -11.26
C ILE A 126 -11.18 -3.65 -12.53
N ALA A 127 -12.45 -3.87 -12.86
CA ALA A 127 -13.09 -3.26 -14.03
C ALA A 127 -13.15 -1.72 -13.92
N GLY A 128 -13.44 -1.18 -12.73
CA GLY A 128 -13.42 0.26 -12.46
C GLY A 128 -12.05 0.88 -12.71
N VAL A 129 -10.99 0.25 -12.19
CA VAL A 129 -9.61 0.68 -12.41
C VAL A 129 -9.20 0.60 -13.88
N GLU A 130 -9.61 -0.47 -14.59
CA GLU A 130 -9.34 -0.63 -16.02
C GLU A 130 -10.01 0.47 -16.86
N ASN A 131 -11.27 0.79 -16.56
CA ASN A 131 -11.98 1.89 -17.20
C ASN A 131 -11.30 3.25 -16.98
N LEU A 132 -10.89 3.55 -15.74
CA LEU A 132 -10.13 4.76 -15.43
C LEU A 132 -8.82 4.83 -16.20
N ARG A 133 -8.11 3.70 -16.33
CA ARG A 133 -6.88 3.61 -17.12
C ARG A 133 -7.12 3.87 -18.60
N GLN A 134 -8.19 3.35 -19.16
CA GLN A 134 -8.56 3.61 -20.57
C GLN A 134 -8.89 5.09 -20.80
N LEU A 135 -9.67 5.71 -19.91
CA LEU A 135 -10.01 7.13 -19.96
C LEU A 135 -8.76 8.01 -19.84
N ALA A 136 -7.85 7.69 -18.94
CA ALA A 136 -6.58 8.40 -18.80
C ALA A 136 -5.72 8.31 -20.06
N ARG A 137 -5.64 7.14 -20.70
CA ARG A 137 -4.94 6.95 -21.98
C ARG A 137 -5.59 7.73 -23.12
N GLN A 138 -6.91 7.74 -23.22
CA GLN A 138 -7.63 8.51 -24.22
C GLN A 138 -7.48 10.02 -24.01
N GLY A 139 -7.48 10.48 -22.76
CA GLY A 139 -7.21 11.87 -22.39
C GLY A 139 -5.78 12.30 -22.72
N ALA A 140 -4.79 11.43 -22.50
CA ALA A 140 -3.40 11.65 -22.87
C ALA A 140 -3.20 11.68 -24.39
N ALA A 141 -3.88 10.81 -25.15
CA ALA A 141 -3.82 10.77 -26.61
C ALA A 141 -4.42 12.02 -27.30
N LYS A 142 -5.36 12.71 -26.62
CA LYS A 142 -5.96 13.95 -27.12
C LYS A 142 -5.12 15.21 -26.82
N ARG A 143 -4.05 15.11 -26.01
CA ARG A 143 -3.12 16.23 -25.80
C ARG A 143 -2.14 16.26 -26.97
N PRO A 144 -2.01 17.39 -27.71
CA PRO A 144 -1.05 17.48 -28.80
C PRO A 144 0.35 17.21 -28.24
N HIS A 145 1.07 16.27 -28.87
CA HIS A 145 2.47 15.98 -28.58
C HIS A 145 3.31 17.19 -29.01
N SER A 146 3.44 18.19 -28.18
CA SER A 146 4.48 19.21 -28.35
C SER A 146 5.78 18.60 -27.79
N GLY A 147 6.63 18.15 -28.68
CA GLY A 147 7.89 17.45 -28.40
C GLY A 147 8.62 17.91 -27.12
N ALA A 148 9.11 16.97 -26.35
CA ALA A 148 9.65 16.99 -25.01
C ALA A 148 8.58 17.10 -23.89
N ASP A 149 8.67 16.20 -22.90
CA ASP A 149 7.82 16.19 -21.70
C ASP A 149 7.88 17.56 -20.98
N PRO A 150 6.72 18.06 -20.47
CA PRO A 150 6.69 19.33 -19.75
C PRO A 150 7.73 19.45 -18.63
N PRO A 151 8.04 18.44 -17.83
CA PRO A 151 9.12 18.49 -16.83
C PRO A 151 10.49 18.71 -17.47
N GLN A 152 10.80 18.01 -18.57
CA GLN A 152 12.10 18.14 -19.24
C GLN A 152 12.34 19.54 -19.82
N LYS A 153 11.28 20.19 -20.34
CA LYS A 153 11.35 21.58 -20.81
C LYS A 153 11.65 22.55 -19.69
N LEU A 154 11.00 22.36 -18.52
CA LEU A 154 11.22 23.20 -17.36
C LEU A 154 12.63 22.99 -16.76
N GLU A 155 13.10 21.74 -16.70
CA GLU A 155 14.45 21.41 -16.26
C GLU A 155 15.51 22.01 -17.20
N ALA A 156 15.31 21.94 -18.51
CA ALA A 156 16.20 22.57 -19.48
C ALA A 156 16.18 24.12 -19.38
N ALA A 157 15.01 24.73 -19.10
CA ALA A 157 14.90 26.15 -18.84
C ALA A 157 15.64 26.57 -17.57
N LEU A 158 15.52 25.78 -16.51
CA LEU A 158 16.21 26.01 -15.24
C LEU A 158 17.73 25.94 -15.40
N GLN A 159 18.24 24.94 -16.10
CA GLN A 159 19.68 24.83 -16.42
C GLN A 159 20.16 26.05 -17.25
N ARG A 160 19.32 26.57 -18.16
CA ARG A 160 19.67 27.75 -18.95
C ARG A 160 19.79 29.01 -18.10
N ILE A 161 18.91 29.19 -17.11
CA ILE A 161 18.98 30.32 -16.17
C ILE A 161 20.23 30.19 -15.29
N GLN A 162 20.53 29.00 -14.78
CA GLN A 162 21.72 28.76 -13.97
C GLN A 162 23.01 29.09 -14.72
N ARG A 163 23.10 28.70 -16.01
CA ARG A 163 24.24 29.07 -16.87
C ARG A 163 24.36 30.58 -17.05
N ARG A 164 23.25 31.29 -17.30
CA ARG A 164 23.25 32.75 -17.44
C ARG A 164 23.66 33.44 -16.16
N ARG A 165 23.20 32.96 -15.02
CA ARG A 165 23.62 33.48 -13.70
C ARG A 165 25.12 33.33 -13.48
N GLN A 166 25.67 32.16 -13.86
CA GLN A 166 27.11 31.93 -13.80
C GLN A 166 27.88 32.87 -14.71
N SER A 167 27.45 33.05 -15.97
CA SER A 167 28.07 33.99 -16.92
C SER A 167 28.05 35.42 -16.41
N ALA A 168 26.92 35.88 -15.84
CA ALA A 168 26.82 37.22 -15.27
C ALA A 168 27.79 37.43 -14.05
N TYR A 169 28.08 36.37 -13.30
CA TYR A 169 29.06 36.42 -12.22
C TYR A 169 30.49 36.53 -12.79
N GLU A 170 30.80 35.80 -13.86
CA GLU A 170 32.09 35.86 -14.57
C GLU A 170 32.31 37.25 -15.19
N ASP A 171 31.31 37.81 -15.87
CA ASP A 171 31.33 39.16 -16.45
C ASP A 171 31.54 40.24 -15.39
N TYR A 172 31.00 40.05 -14.17
CA TYR A 172 31.25 40.95 -13.05
C TYR A 172 32.68 40.83 -12.52
N GLN A 173 33.24 39.62 -12.42
CA GLN A 173 34.64 39.43 -12.01
C GLN A 173 35.62 40.04 -13.01
N ASP A 174 35.31 39.97 -14.29
CA ASP A 174 36.10 40.55 -15.37
C ASP A 174 35.88 42.06 -15.55
N ALA A 175 35.11 42.67 -14.64
CA ALA A 175 34.78 44.11 -14.64
C ALA A 175 34.04 44.57 -15.94
N LEU A 176 33.36 43.66 -16.67
CA LEU A 176 32.59 43.96 -17.85
C LEU A 176 31.22 44.56 -17.55
N ILE A 177 30.67 44.30 -16.35
CA ILE A 177 29.42 44.86 -15.86
C ILE A 177 29.59 45.52 -14.51
N SER A 178 28.77 46.55 -14.22
CA SER A 178 28.77 47.26 -12.94
C SER A 178 28.20 46.37 -11.83
N LYS A 179 28.56 46.69 -10.54
CA LYS A 179 27.98 46.04 -9.37
C LYS A 179 26.44 46.18 -9.33
N GLU A 180 25.93 47.31 -9.75
CA GLU A 180 24.48 47.60 -9.76
C GLU A 180 23.75 46.71 -10.80
N ASP A 181 24.32 46.59 -12.00
CA ASP A 181 23.78 45.71 -13.05
C ASP A 181 23.86 44.25 -12.63
N PHE A 182 24.95 43.80 -12.04
CA PHE A 182 25.10 42.46 -11.52
C PHE A 182 24.01 42.12 -10.48
N LEU A 183 23.78 43.02 -9.51
CA LEU A 183 22.76 42.82 -8.47
C LEU A 183 21.35 42.76 -9.08
N ARG A 184 21.06 43.59 -10.10
CA ARG A 184 19.80 43.56 -10.82
C ARG A 184 19.60 42.23 -11.58
N TYR A 185 20.58 41.81 -12.38
CA TYR A 185 20.52 40.54 -13.10
C TYR A 185 20.38 39.33 -12.18
N ARG A 186 21.10 39.33 -11.06
CA ARG A 186 21.00 38.30 -10.03
C ARG A 186 19.57 38.21 -9.48
N ALA A 187 18.96 39.33 -9.12
CA ALA A 187 17.58 39.34 -8.62
C ALA A 187 16.58 38.81 -9.64
N ASP A 188 16.75 39.20 -10.91
CA ASP A 188 15.89 38.71 -12.00
C ASP A 188 16.06 37.21 -12.24
N TYR A 189 17.28 36.67 -12.21
CA TYR A 189 17.52 35.25 -12.38
C TYR A 189 17.03 34.43 -11.19
N ASP A 190 17.21 34.93 -9.97
CA ASP A 190 16.71 34.28 -8.75
C ASP A 190 15.16 34.21 -8.76
N ALA A 191 14.47 35.25 -9.20
CA ALA A 191 13.01 35.28 -9.35
C ALA A 191 12.52 34.28 -10.44
N GLN A 192 13.21 34.22 -11.58
CA GLN A 192 12.88 33.26 -12.65
C GLN A 192 13.14 31.80 -12.20
N GLU A 193 14.24 31.55 -11.50
CA GLU A 193 14.57 30.22 -10.95
C GLU A 193 13.48 29.76 -9.98
N GLN A 194 13.06 30.60 -9.04
CA GLN A 194 11.99 30.29 -8.09
C GLN A 194 10.65 30.00 -8.79
N ALA A 195 10.28 30.79 -9.80
CA ALA A 195 9.05 30.59 -10.56
C ALA A 195 9.04 29.24 -11.31
N LEU A 196 10.16 28.88 -11.95
CA LEU A 196 10.30 27.59 -12.64
C LEU A 196 10.33 26.42 -11.68
N GLN A 197 10.99 26.56 -10.53
CA GLN A 197 11.02 25.54 -9.49
C GLN A 197 9.61 25.28 -8.95
N ALA A 198 8.84 26.32 -8.65
CA ALA A 198 7.46 26.21 -8.20
C ALA A 198 6.55 25.48 -9.23
N GLN A 199 6.77 25.75 -10.54
CA GLN A 199 6.06 25.04 -11.60
C GLN A 199 6.45 23.56 -11.67
N LEU A 200 7.73 23.24 -11.51
CA LEU A 200 8.24 21.86 -11.44
C LEU A 200 7.67 21.11 -10.26
N ASP A 201 7.65 21.71 -9.07
CA ASP A 201 7.11 21.11 -7.86
C ASP A 201 5.61 20.87 -7.97
N LYS A 202 4.86 21.80 -8.58
CA LYS A 202 3.44 21.63 -8.89
C LYS A 202 3.17 20.47 -9.85
N LEU A 203 4.01 20.30 -10.88
CA LEU A 203 3.90 19.15 -11.79
C LEU A 203 4.27 17.84 -11.13
N ARG A 204 5.28 17.83 -10.26
CA ARG A 204 5.69 16.64 -9.50
C ARG A 204 4.63 16.24 -8.49
N SER A 205 4.01 17.18 -7.78
CA SER A 205 2.93 16.87 -6.85
C SER A 205 1.70 16.31 -7.60
N SER A 206 1.31 16.91 -8.72
CA SER A 206 0.19 16.40 -9.54
C SER A 206 0.47 15.02 -10.16
N ALA A 207 1.72 14.68 -10.43
CA ALA A 207 2.11 13.33 -10.88
C ALA A 207 2.13 12.29 -9.74
N GLN A 208 2.38 12.73 -8.50
CA GLN A 208 2.28 11.86 -7.31
C GLN A 208 0.83 11.57 -6.93
N ASP A 209 -0.10 12.45 -7.29
CA ASP A 209 -1.54 12.28 -7.08
C ASP A 209 -2.24 11.45 -8.17
N ASP A 210 -1.49 10.89 -9.15
CA ASP A 210 -2.06 9.99 -10.14
C ASP A 210 -2.49 8.67 -9.46
N PRO A 211 -3.81 8.42 -9.34
CA PRO A 211 -4.33 7.21 -8.72
C PRO A 211 -3.83 5.93 -9.39
N LEU A 212 -3.49 6.01 -10.69
CA LEU A 212 -3.01 4.88 -11.49
C LEU A 212 -1.53 4.56 -11.27
N ALA A 213 -0.76 5.51 -10.71
CA ALA A 213 0.66 5.31 -10.37
C ALA A 213 0.84 4.53 -9.06
N LEU A 214 -0.21 4.39 -8.26
CA LEU A 214 -0.17 3.75 -6.95
C LEU A 214 0.20 2.27 -7.05
N PRO A 215 1.09 1.76 -6.17
CA PRO A 215 1.57 0.37 -6.25
C PRO A 215 0.45 -0.68 -6.21
N TRP A 216 -0.58 -0.45 -5.41
CA TRP A 216 -1.71 -1.35 -5.28
C TRP A 216 -2.59 -1.42 -6.54
N VAL A 217 -2.72 -0.33 -7.32
CA VAL A 217 -3.41 -0.32 -8.61
C VAL A 217 -2.70 -1.26 -9.60
N LYS A 218 -1.37 -1.20 -9.62
CA LYS A 218 -0.57 -2.09 -10.44
C LYS A 218 -0.73 -3.55 -10.00
N GLU A 219 -0.76 -3.82 -8.70
CA GLU A 219 -1.03 -5.17 -8.15
C GLU A 219 -2.42 -5.67 -8.57
N LEU A 220 -3.49 -4.86 -8.43
CA LEU A 220 -4.84 -5.22 -8.88
C LEU A 220 -4.92 -5.49 -10.38
N LEU A 221 -4.30 -4.65 -11.19
CA LEU A 221 -4.28 -4.84 -12.65
C LEU A 221 -3.51 -6.10 -13.08
N THR A 222 -2.54 -6.58 -12.29
CA THR A 222 -1.85 -7.86 -12.56
C THR A 222 -2.72 -9.07 -12.27
N LEU A 223 -3.72 -8.95 -11.39
CA LEU A 223 -4.63 -10.05 -11.07
C LEU A 223 -5.58 -10.37 -12.24
N GLY A 224 -5.92 -9.37 -13.07
CA GLY A 224 -6.88 -9.54 -14.17
C GLY A 224 -8.25 -9.95 -13.66
N HIS A 225 -9.12 -10.47 -14.56
CA HIS A 225 -10.43 -10.98 -14.18
C HIS A 225 -10.29 -12.28 -13.36
N LEU A 226 -10.80 -12.26 -12.14
CA LEU A 226 -10.75 -13.39 -11.22
C LEU A 226 -11.89 -14.35 -11.47
N THR A 227 -11.60 -15.63 -11.60
CA THR A 227 -12.60 -16.73 -11.68
C THR A 227 -12.75 -17.46 -10.35
N GLU A 228 -11.70 -17.53 -9.57
CA GLU A 228 -11.65 -18.17 -8.26
C GLU A 228 -10.89 -17.30 -7.26
N LEU A 229 -11.21 -17.47 -5.98
CA LEU A 229 -10.54 -16.79 -4.88
C LEU A 229 -9.54 -17.73 -4.22
N ASP A 230 -8.29 -17.39 -4.32
CA ASP A 230 -7.23 -18.00 -3.52
C ASP A 230 -6.85 -17.10 -2.34
N ARG A 231 -6.13 -17.67 -1.38
CA ARG A 231 -5.70 -16.96 -0.19
C ARG A 231 -4.72 -15.81 -0.48
N PRO A 232 -3.72 -15.94 -1.39
CA PRO A 232 -2.87 -14.83 -1.80
C PRO A 232 -3.64 -13.62 -2.31
N THR A 233 -4.65 -13.83 -3.16
CA THR A 233 -5.51 -12.77 -3.71
C THR A 233 -6.29 -12.06 -2.62
N VAL A 234 -6.93 -12.81 -1.70
CA VAL A 234 -7.65 -12.21 -0.56
C VAL A 234 -6.69 -11.42 0.32
N ALA A 235 -5.50 -11.95 0.60
CA ALA A 235 -4.49 -11.29 1.42
C ALA A 235 -3.89 -10.02 0.78
N ALA A 236 -3.85 -9.97 -0.54
CA ALA A 236 -3.35 -8.80 -1.28
C ALA A 236 -4.37 -7.65 -1.31
N ALA A 237 -5.68 -7.99 -1.34
CA ALA A 237 -6.74 -7.00 -1.56
C ALA A 237 -7.50 -6.61 -0.29
N ILE A 238 -7.63 -7.51 0.69
CA ILE A 238 -8.55 -7.37 1.82
C ILE A 238 -7.78 -7.32 3.14
N ARG A 239 -8.13 -6.35 3.99
CA ARG A 239 -7.63 -6.25 5.36
C ARG A 239 -8.48 -7.06 6.32
N GLU A 240 -9.79 -6.92 6.23
CA GLU A 240 -10.74 -7.50 7.16
C GLU A 240 -12.12 -7.61 6.51
N ILE A 241 -12.88 -8.65 6.85
CA ILE A 241 -14.28 -8.81 6.46
C ILE A 241 -15.10 -8.94 7.75
N ARG A 242 -16.05 -8.06 7.95
CA ARG A 242 -16.99 -8.10 9.08
C ARG A 242 -18.32 -8.66 8.63
N VAL A 243 -18.79 -9.65 9.36
CA VAL A 243 -20.08 -10.29 9.13
C VAL A 243 -21.03 -9.92 10.26
N TYR A 244 -22.17 -9.32 9.90
CA TYR A 244 -23.24 -8.92 10.79
C TYR A 244 -24.45 -9.86 10.66
N ASP A 245 -25.48 -9.60 11.43
CA ASP A 245 -26.73 -10.33 11.32
C ASP A 245 -27.42 -10.07 9.96
N GLY A 246 -28.27 -11.03 9.53
CA GLY A 246 -28.92 -10.94 8.21
C GLY A 246 -27.99 -11.07 7.02
N ASN A 247 -26.81 -11.69 7.17
CA ASN A 247 -25.78 -11.83 6.11
C ASN A 247 -25.24 -10.51 5.58
N ARG A 248 -25.37 -9.40 6.33
CA ARG A 248 -24.71 -8.15 5.97
C ARG A 248 -23.22 -8.29 6.13
N ILE A 249 -22.48 -7.88 5.10
CA ILE A 249 -21.01 -7.97 5.05
C ILE A 249 -20.44 -6.59 4.82
N GLU A 250 -19.39 -6.26 5.57
CA GLU A 250 -18.56 -5.10 5.31
C GLU A 250 -17.14 -5.58 5.01
N ILE A 251 -16.60 -5.14 3.88
CA ILE A 251 -15.26 -5.52 3.44
C ILE A 251 -14.36 -4.29 3.57
N ASP A 252 -13.33 -4.41 4.39
CA ASP A 252 -12.27 -3.41 4.49
C ASP A 252 -11.11 -3.80 3.57
N TYR A 253 -11.00 -3.06 2.46
CA TYR A 253 -9.94 -3.26 1.48
C TYR A 253 -8.64 -2.60 1.93
N LEU A 254 -7.51 -3.13 1.48
CA LEU A 254 -6.18 -2.52 1.65
C LEU A 254 -5.99 -1.26 0.78
N LEU A 255 -7.07 -0.75 0.19
CA LEU A 255 -7.10 0.42 -0.67
C LEU A 255 -7.18 1.71 0.15
N PRO A 256 -6.49 2.79 -0.24
CA PRO A 256 -6.68 4.11 0.35
C PRO A 256 -8.14 4.60 0.21
N GLU A 257 -8.64 5.32 1.22
CA GLU A 257 -10.02 5.84 1.22
C GLU A 257 -10.32 6.76 0.02
N SER A 258 -9.30 7.50 -0.45
CA SER A 258 -9.41 8.33 -1.65
C SER A 258 -9.82 7.56 -2.92
N CYS A 259 -9.63 6.25 -2.94
CA CYS A 259 -9.95 5.41 -4.08
C CYS A 259 -11.33 4.74 -3.98
N ARG A 260 -11.88 4.59 -2.78
CA ARG A 260 -13.28 4.14 -2.60
C ARG A 260 -14.26 5.15 -3.20
N ALA A 261 -14.05 6.43 -2.96
CA ALA A 261 -14.88 7.49 -3.51
C ALA A 261 -14.89 7.55 -5.05
N LEU A 262 -13.81 7.14 -5.71
CA LEU A 262 -13.72 7.07 -7.17
C LEU A 262 -14.42 5.85 -7.78
N LEU A 263 -14.77 4.86 -6.97
CA LEU A 263 -15.40 3.60 -7.40
C LEU A 263 -16.90 3.54 -7.05
N GLU A 264 -17.37 4.45 -6.19
CA GLU A 264 -18.78 4.59 -5.79
C GLU A 264 -19.56 5.58 -6.66
N GLY A 265 -18.89 6.32 -7.56
CA GLY A 265 -19.49 7.26 -8.53
C GLY A 265 -19.54 6.68 -9.92
#